data_9a36d26f864bc4060ec318a4441900d2
#
_entry.id   9a36d26f864bc4060ec318a4441900d2
#
_cell.length_a   1.000
_cell.length_b   1.000
_cell.length_c   1.000
_cell.angle_alpha   90.00
_cell.angle_beta   90.00
_cell.angle_gamma   90.00
#
_symmetry.space_group_name_H-M   'P 1'
#
loop_
_entity.id
_entity.type
_entity.pdbx_description
1 polymer ?
#
loop_
_entity_poly.entity_id
_entity_poly.type
_entity_poly.pdbx_seq_one_letter_code
_entity_poly.pdbx_strand_id
1 'polypeptide(L)'
;MITEEFLNPESIVVVGGSDDFQKPGGKVLKNLKDTGYPGKLYVVNPKADNIQGLPSYRRVEDVPQADVAILAIPAAYCLQTVEVLCSAKHTKGIIIFSAGFSEESPEGAQIEKKIRQVADQYHATLIGPNCVGYMNEHYAGVFTSPIPRFVPDSIDLISGSGATALFIIDAAVQLGIPFANVFSVGNSAQIGVEEVLEFLDQSYVPGQSAPVKLIYAESIKKPLKLWKHAASLYRKGARIAAIKAGSSEAGSRAASSHTGALASPDTAVNALFEKAGIIRCNGRNQLLTVACILLKGTPKGKNMCIITHAGGPAVMLTDVLSENKINVPPIDSTKGKKLLEKLFPGSSAANPIDFLATGTAKQLGDIIDFVEHDCPEMDGMAVIFGSPGLTPVFDVYDLLDKKMSECTKPVYPIFPSALNVREEILEFQKKGRL
;
A
#
# COMPACT_ATOMS: atom_id res chain seq x y z
N MET A 1 5.41 21.33 -3.00
CA MET A 1 4.42 20.57 -3.86
C MET A 1 5.16 19.40 -4.46
N ILE A 2 4.52 18.23 -4.63
CA ILE A 2 5.16 17.09 -5.29
C ILE A 2 5.23 17.38 -6.79
N THR A 3 6.42 17.25 -7.39
CA THR A 3 6.68 17.59 -8.81
C THR A 3 6.77 16.33 -9.66
N GLU A 4 6.62 16.47 -10.98
CA GLU A 4 6.75 15.36 -11.92
C GLU A 4 8.18 14.81 -11.92
N GLU A 5 9.17 15.68 -11.86
CA GLU A 5 10.58 15.28 -11.79
C GLU A 5 10.90 14.46 -10.53
N PHE A 6 10.13 14.65 -9.45
CA PHE A 6 10.25 13.80 -8.26
C PHE A 6 9.66 12.42 -8.48
N LEU A 7 8.54 12.31 -9.20
CA LEU A 7 7.82 11.05 -9.41
C LEU A 7 8.46 10.18 -10.49
N ASN A 8 9.00 10.80 -11.54
CA ASN A 8 9.59 10.15 -12.69
C ASN A 8 10.89 10.86 -13.12
N PRO A 9 11.95 10.77 -12.31
CA PRO A 9 13.21 11.45 -12.57
C PRO A 9 13.96 10.85 -13.76
N GLU A 10 14.59 11.69 -14.58
CA GLU A 10 15.55 11.28 -15.60
C GLU A 10 16.96 11.06 -15.02
N SER A 11 17.20 11.62 -13.82
CA SER A 11 18.49 11.54 -13.14
C SER A 11 18.36 11.57 -11.62
N ILE A 12 19.15 10.72 -10.96
CA ILE A 12 19.20 10.62 -9.49
C ILE A 12 20.65 10.75 -9.03
N VAL A 13 20.90 11.55 -7.99
CA VAL A 13 22.18 11.58 -7.28
C VAL A 13 22.02 10.99 -5.87
N VAL A 14 22.86 10.02 -5.52
CA VAL A 14 22.96 9.48 -4.17
C VAL A 14 24.13 10.13 -3.46
N VAL A 15 23.86 11.02 -2.51
CA VAL A 15 24.87 11.68 -1.68
C VAL A 15 25.14 10.81 -0.44
N GLY A 16 26.38 10.36 -0.30
CA GLY A 16 26.76 9.36 0.71
C GLY A 16 26.62 7.92 0.20
N GLY A 17 26.67 7.71 -1.12
CA GLY A 17 26.71 6.37 -1.70
C GLY A 17 27.86 5.55 -1.17
N SER A 18 27.70 4.21 -1.11
CA SER A 18 28.66 3.29 -0.50
C SER A 18 28.64 1.91 -1.19
N ASP A 19 29.78 1.20 -1.15
CA ASP A 19 29.85 -0.21 -1.50
C ASP A 19 29.29 -1.13 -0.40
N ASP A 20 29.16 -0.60 0.81
CA ASP A 20 28.62 -1.32 1.95
C ASP A 20 27.07 -1.32 1.90
N PHE A 21 26.48 -2.47 1.56
CA PHE A 21 25.04 -2.67 1.47
C PHE A 21 24.31 -2.64 2.82
N GLN A 22 25.02 -2.62 3.94
CA GLN A 22 24.44 -2.42 5.26
C GLN A 22 24.20 -0.94 5.58
N LYS A 23 24.80 -0.04 4.81
CA LYS A 23 24.60 1.41 4.92
C LYS A 23 23.45 1.88 4.02
N PRO A 24 22.63 2.86 4.46
CA PRO A 24 21.54 3.38 3.66
C PRO A 24 21.94 3.81 2.24
N GLY A 25 23.07 4.53 2.10
CA GLY A 25 23.57 4.96 0.80
C GLY A 25 24.03 3.84 -0.13
N GLY A 26 24.53 2.74 0.43
CA GLY A 26 24.87 1.55 -0.35
C GLY A 26 23.63 0.76 -0.74
N LYS A 27 22.69 0.62 0.19
CA LYS A 27 21.45 -0.13 -0.06
C LYS A 27 20.54 0.53 -1.07
N VAL A 28 20.35 1.86 -1.01
CA VAL A 28 19.51 2.56 -1.98
C VAL A 28 20.11 2.52 -3.39
N LEU A 29 21.43 2.67 -3.51
CA LEU A 29 22.10 2.58 -4.80
C LEU A 29 21.95 1.18 -5.41
N LYS A 30 22.07 0.12 -4.58
CA LYS A 30 21.80 -1.24 -5.00
C LYS A 30 20.34 -1.42 -5.44
N ASN A 31 19.37 -0.92 -4.69
CA ASN A 31 17.95 -1.03 -5.02
C ASN A 31 17.63 -0.35 -6.37
N LEU A 32 18.12 0.86 -6.60
CA LEU A 32 17.96 1.57 -7.89
C LEU A 32 18.51 0.76 -9.07
N LYS A 33 19.67 0.11 -8.89
CA LYS A 33 20.29 -0.74 -9.93
C LYS A 33 19.51 -2.05 -10.12
N ASP A 34 19.17 -2.73 -9.04
CA ASP A 34 18.50 -4.04 -9.09
C ASP A 34 17.08 -3.94 -9.66
N THR A 35 16.38 -2.81 -9.44
CA THR A 35 15.07 -2.53 -10.03
C THR A 35 15.13 -2.02 -11.46
N GLY A 36 16.33 -1.83 -12.01
CA GLY A 36 16.52 -1.44 -13.40
C GLY A 36 16.16 0.03 -13.67
N TYR A 37 16.44 0.95 -12.74
CA TYR A 37 16.20 2.37 -12.98
C TYR A 37 16.84 2.83 -14.30
N PRO A 38 16.06 3.36 -15.25
CA PRO A 38 16.54 3.64 -16.60
C PRO A 38 17.31 4.96 -16.74
N GLY A 39 17.20 5.85 -15.75
CA GLY A 39 17.80 7.18 -15.77
C GLY A 39 19.28 7.18 -15.40
N LYS A 40 19.86 8.36 -15.36
CA LYS A 40 21.27 8.57 -14.99
C LYS A 40 21.44 8.48 -13.48
N LEU A 41 22.38 7.66 -13.01
CA LEU A 41 22.76 7.57 -11.61
C LEU A 41 24.09 8.25 -11.35
N TYR A 42 24.09 9.18 -10.40
CA TYR A 42 25.30 9.85 -9.92
C TYR A 42 25.52 9.50 -8.45
N VAL A 43 26.77 9.45 -8.04
CA VAL A 43 27.16 9.12 -6.66
C VAL A 43 28.12 10.17 -6.13
N VAL A 44 27.89 10.62 -4.90
CA VAL A 44 28.83 11.46 -4.16
C VAL A 44 29.40 10.68 -2.99
N ASN A 45 30.74 10.54 -2.96
CA ASN A 45 31.46 9.96 -1.84
C ASN A 45 32.84 10.62 -1.74
N PRO A 46 33.21 11.30 -0.60
CA PRO A 46 34.47 12.00 -0.48
C PRO A 46 35.72 11.10 -0.41
N LYS A 47 35.55 9.78 -0.25
CA LYS A 47 36.62 8.81 0.02
C LYS A 47 36.93 7.87 -1.13
N ALA A 48 36.02 7.69 -2.09
CA ALA A 48 36.17 6.72 -3.17
C ALA A 48 35.88 7.34 -4.54
N ASP A 49 36.60 6.89 -5.57
CA ASP A 49 36.44 7.36 -6.96
C ASP A 49 35.45 6.50 -7.74
N ASN A 50 35.11 5.32 -7.21
CA ASN A 50 34.11 4.42 -7.78
C ASN A 50 33.32 3.79 -6.65
N ILE A 51 32.00 3.72 -6.82
CA ILE A 51 31.07 3.07 -5.88
C ILE A 51 30.13 2.17 -6.68
N GLN A 52 30.10 0.90 -6.39
CA GLN A 52 29.27 -0.11 -7.05
C GLN A 52 29.39 -0.09 -8.60
N GLY A 53 30.58 0.23 -9.11
CA GLY A 53 30.85 0.32 -10.54
C GLY A 53 30.50 1.66 -11.18
N LEU A 54 30.01 2.64 -10.42
CA LEU A 54 29.73 3.99 -10.90
C LEU A 54 30.84 4.96 -10.51
N PRO A 55 31.27 5.88 -11.39
CA PRO A 55 32.15 6.97 -11.03
C PRO A 55 31.56 7.79 -9.89
N SER A 56 32.37 8.12 -8.88
CA SER A 56 31.95 8.88 -7.72
C SER A 56 32.58 10.27 -7.71
N TYR A 57 31.76 11.27 -7.45
CA TYR A 57 32.20 12.65 -7.26
C TYR A 57 32.63 12.86 -5.81
N ARG A 58 33.70 13.62 -5.60
CA ARG A 58 34.20 13.93 -4.26
C ARG A 58 33.33 14.95 -3.52
N ARG A 59 32.70 15.82 -4.23
CA ARG A 59 31.89 16.93 -3.70
C ARG A 59 30.59 17.06 -4.47
N VAL A 60 29.54 17.53 -3.81
CA VAL A 60 28.23 17.76 -4.43
C VAL A 60 28.26 18.86 -5.51
N GLU A 61 29.15 19.81 -5.39
CA GLU A 61 29.35 20.87 -6.36
C GLU A 61 29.85 20.38 -7.73
N ASP A 62 30.52 19.22 -7.76
CA ASP A 62 31.10 18.64 -8.97
C ASP A 62 30.13 17.74 -9.74
N VAL A 63 28.97 17.41 -9.15
CA VAL A 63 27.96 16.54 -9.77
C VAL A 63 27.23 17.26 -10.90
N PRO A 64 26.87 16.61 -12.01
CA PRO A 64 25.93 17.16 -12.99
C PRO A 64 24.58 17.52 -12.36
N GLN A 65 23.72 18.23 -13.09
CA GLN A 65 22.33 18.44 -12.67
C GLN A 65 21.62 17.10 -12.49
N ALA A 66 20.81 16.98 -11.46
CA ALA A 66 20.03 15.81 -11.18
C ALA A 66 18.64 16.19 -10.67
N ASP A 67 17.62 15.49 -11.17
CA ASP A 67 16.21 15.78 -10.83
C ASP A 67 15.91 15.46 -9.38
N VAL A 68 16.43 14.31 -8.91
CA VAL A 68 16.24 13.85 -7.52
C VAL A 68 17.59 13.63 -6.85
N ALA A 69 17.70 14.09 -5.61
CA ALA A 69 18.83 13.80 -4.72
C ALA A 69 18.38 13.00 -3.50
N ILE A 70 19.07 11.92 -3.22
CA ILE A 70 18.86 11.05 -2.05
C ILE A 70 20.05 11.23 -1.11
N LEU A 71 19.80 11.78 0.09
CA LEU A 71 20.83 12.09 1.07
C LEU A 71 20.89 10.97 2.13
N ALA A 72 22.04 10.29 2.16
CA ALA A 72 22.41 9.29 3.17
C ALA A 72 23.69 9.76 3.92
N ILE A 73 23.68 11.00 4.39
CA ILE A 73 24.78 11.68 5.09
C ILE A 73 24.32 12.19 6.45
N PRO A 74 25.23 12.44 7.42
CA PRO A 74 24.85 12.98 8.73
C PRO A 74 24.08 14.31 8.64
N ALA A 75 23.12 14.52 9.53
CA ALA A 75 22.21 15.68 9.55
C ALA A 75 22.95 17.03 9.46
N ALA A 76 24.10 17.15 10.11
CA ALA A 76 24.90 18.38 10.13
C ALA A 76 25.32 18.85 8.72
N TYR A 77 25.44 17.96 7.75
CA TYR A 77 25.84 18.28 6.37
C TYR A 77 24.65 18.46 5.42
N CYS A 78 23.45 18.12 5.83
CA CYS A 78 22.27 18.11 4.96
C CYS A 78 21.89 19.51 4.47
N LEU A 79 21.91 20.53 5.34
CA LEU A 79 21.51 21.89 4.96
C LEU A 79 22.38 22.43 3.83
N GLN A 80 23.69 22.43 3.98
CA GLN A 80 24.62 22.92 2.95
C GLN A 80 24.47 22.13 1.65
N THR A 81 24.30 20.80 1.75
CA THR A 81 24.11 19.94 0.58
C THR A 81 22.82 20.28 -0.16
N VAL A 82 21.71 20.50 0.55
CA VAL A 82 20.43 20.88 -0.05
C VAL A 82 20.50 22.26 -0.69
N GLU A 83 21.18 23.23 -0.07
CA GLU A 83 21.42 24.56 -0.64
C GLU A 83 22.12 24.46 -2.00
N VAL A 84 23.20 23.70 -2.11
CA VAL A 84 23.94 23.48 -3.37
C VAL A 84 23.06 22.77 -4.41
N LEU A 85 22.38 21.69 -4.01
CA LEU A 85 21.53 20.93 -4.91
C LEU A 85 20.39 21.76 -5.50
N CYS A 86 19.70 22.53 -4.67
CA CYS A 86 18.57 23.35 -5.13
C CYS A 86 19.03 24.58 -5.93
N SER A 87 20.07 25.30 -5.47
CA SER A 87 20.47 26.55 -6.07
C SER A 87 21.33 26.38 -7.33
N ALA A 88 22.34 25.50 -7.28
CA ALA A 88 23.32 25.33 -8.35
C ALA A 88 23.03 24.16 -9.28
N LYS A 89 22.34 23.12 -8.78
CA LYS A 89 22.01 21.90 -9.56
C LYS A 89 20.56 21.83 -9.99
N HIS A 90 19.73 22.77 -9.56
CA HIS A 90 18.29 22.88 -9.90
C HIS A 90 17.48 21.62 -9.57
N THR A 91 17.95 20.86 -8.57
CA THR A 91 17.28 19.61 -8.13
C THR A 91 15.86 19.89 -7.64
N LYS A 92 14.89 19.11 -8.12
CA LYS A 92 13.46 19.29 -7.85
C LYS A 92 12.90 18.28 -6.84
N GLY A 93 13.65 17.22 -6.54
CA GLY A 93 13.27 16.21 -5.53
C GLY A 93 14.39 15.98 -4.53
N ILE A 94 14.09 16.07 -3.25
CA ILE A 94 15.04 15.79 -2.15
C ILE A 94 14.44 14.73 -1.25
N ILE A 95 15.20 13.66 -0.99
CA ILE A 95 14.86 12.62 0.00
C ILE A 95 15.98 12.57 1.03
N ILE A 96 15.65 12.75 2.32
CA ILE A 96 16.65 12.72 3.41
C ILE A 96 16.37 11.53 4.32
N PHE A 97 17.26 10.53 4.29
CA PHE A 97 17.15 9.33 5.13
C PHE A 97 17.53 9.57 6.58
N SER A 98 18.49 10.44 6.80
CA SER A 98 19.13 10.63 8.09
C SER A 98 18.17 11.10 9.17
N ALA A 99 18.37 10.61 10.38
CA ALA A 99 17.85 11.14 11.63
C ALA A 99 18.80 12.22 12.18
N GLY A 100 18.43 12.85 13.30
CA GLY A 100 19.21 13.92 13.95
C GLY A 100 18.59 15.31 13.71
N PHE A 101 17.29 15.38 13.52
CA PHE A 101 16.55 16.62 13.25
C PHE A 101 15.54 16.94 14.37
N SER A 102 14.31 17.28 14.03
CA SER A 102 13.27 17.69 15.01
C SER A 102 12.88 16.61 16.00
N GLU A 103 13.09 15.34 15.67
CA GLU A 103 12.85 14.21 16.56
C GLU A 103 13.92 14.05 17.64
N GLU A 104 15.09 14.64 17.47
CA GLU A 104 16.23 14.45 18.38
C GLU A 104 16.50 15.69 19.25
N SER A 105 16.46 16.89 18.65
CA SER A 105 16.83 18.11 19.37
C SER A 105 16.22 19.41 18.83
N PRO A 106 16.15 20.48 19.64
CA PRO A 106 15.76 21.81 19.17
C PRO A 106 16.68 22.35 18.05
N GLU A 107 17.96 22.07 18.12
CA GLU A 107 18.96 22.45 17.10
C GLU A 107 18.68 21.71 15.79
N GLY A 108 18.39 20.42 15.86
CA GLY A 108 17.95 19.59 14.72
C GLY A 108 16.68 20.15 14.08
N ALA A 109 15.71 20.59 14.90
CA ALA A 109 14.48 21.23 14.40
C ALA A 109 14.76 22.55 13.65
N GLN A 110 15.76 23.32 14.06
CA GLN A 110 16.16 24.54 13.34
C GLN A 110 16.79 24.22 11.97
N ILE A 111 17.63 23.19 11.92
CA ILE A 111 18.23 22.71 10.65
C ILE A 111 17.12 22.23 9.71
N GLU A 112 16.19 21.40 10.20
CA GLU A 112 15.04 20.91 9.44
C GLU A 112 14.21 22.07 8.87
N LYS A 113 13.91 23.08 9.69
CA LYS A 113 13.19 24.28 9.27
C LYS A 113 13.91 25.02 8.15
N LYS A 114 15.24 25.18 8.23
CA LYS A 114 16.03 25.84 7.18
C LYS A 114 16.04 25.02 5.89
N ILE A 115 16.21 23.71 5.97
CA ILE A 115 16.14 22.82 4.81
C ILE A 115 14.78 22.95 4.11
N ARG A 116 13.69 22.96 4.87
CA ARG A 116 12.36 23.21 4.31
C ARG A 116 12.27 24.57 3.61
N GLN A 117 12.80 25.64 4.22
CA GLN A 117 12.80 26.98 3.62
C GLN A 117 13.53 27.00 2.26
N VAL A 118 14.66 26.31 2.18
CA VAL A 118 15.41 26.17 0.91
C VAL A 118 14.56 25.41 -0.12
N ALA A 119 13.98 24.26 0.25
CA ALA A 119 13.13 23.51 -0.65
C ALA A 119 11.92 24.31 -1.14
N ASP A 120 11.26 25.07 -0.25
CA ASP A 120 10.14 25.95 -0.60
C ASP A 120 10.58 27.08 -1.56
N GLN A 121 11.73 27.71 -1.31
CA GLN A 121 12.30 28.79 -2.13
C GLN A 121 12.59 28.36 -3.58
N TYR A 122 13.11 27.14 -3.75
CA TYR A 122 13.47 26.61 -5.07
C TYR A 122 12.40 25.71 -5.68
N HIS A 123 11.21 25.65 -5.07
CA HIS A 123 10.09 24.80 -5.50
C HIS A 123 10.47 23.32 -5.64
N ALA A 124 11.30 22.82 -4.73
CA ALA A 124 11.68 21.43 -4.68
C ALA A 124 10.75 20.64 -3.73
N THR A 125 10.48 19.38 -4.08
CA THR A 125 9.80 18.42 -3.22
C THR A 125 10.77 17.91 -2.16
N LEU A 126 10.41 17.98 -0.87
CA LEU A 126 11.21 17.44 0.23
C LEU A 126 10.45 16.35 0.97
N ILE A 127 10.96 15.11 0.90
CA ILE A 127 10.50 13.95 1.67
C ILE A 127 11.47 13.69 2.82
N GLY A 128 10.93 13.51 4.02
CA GLY A 128 11.69 13.33 5.24
C GLY A 128 11.89 14.65 6.01
N PRO A 129 12.99 14.81 6.75
CA PRO A 129 14.03 13.80 7.05
C PRO A 129 13.53 12.60 7.87
N ASN A 130 14.48 11.71 8.28
CA ASN A 130 14.17 10.54 9.08
C ASN A 130 13.10 9.64 8.43
N CYS A 131 13.29 9.30 7.17
CA CYS A 131 12.35 8.52 6.36
C CYS A 131 13.04 7.34 5.67
N VAL A 132 12.26 6.39 5.18
CA VAL A 132 12.74 5.29 4.36
C VAL A 132 12.87 5.70 2.89
N GLY A 133 12.09 6.68 2.46
CA GLY A 133 12.11 7.26 1.13
C GLY A 133 10.82 7.10 0.35
N TYR A 134 10.96 7.06 -0.96
CA TYR A 134 9.86 6.95 -1.91
C TYR A 134 10.16 5.88 -2.96
N MET A 135 9.12 5.18 -3.41
CA MET A 135 9.23 4.23 -4.52
C MET A 135 7.92 4.10 -5.30
N ASN A 136 8.06 3.87 -6.58
CA ASN A 136 6.99 3.59 -7.54
C ASN A 136 7.53 2.71 -8.68
N GLU A 137 6.80 2.59 -9.78
CA GLU A 137 7.25 1.84 -10.96
C GLU A 137 8.50 2.42 -11.64
N HIS A 138 8.80 3.71 -11.48
CA HIS A 138 9.92 4.39 -12.11
C HIS A 138 11.23 4.23 -11.34
N TYR A 139 11.17 4.24 -10.00
CA TYR A 139 12.37 4.06 -9.18
C TYR A 139 12.10 3.63 -7.73
N ALA A 140 13.07 2.94 -7.16
CA ALA A 140 13.07 2.50 -5.77
C ALA A 140 14.05 3.33 -4.93
N GLY A 141 13.71 4.57 -4.65
CA GLY A 141 14.51 5.50 -3.83
C GLY A 141 14.43 5.21 -2.33
N VAL A 142 14.66 3.96 -1.94
CA VAL A 142 14.55 3.47 -0.56
C VAL A 142 15.76 2.62 -0.18
N PHE A 143 16.15 2.62 1.10
CA PHE A 143 17.26 1.80 1.59
C PHE A 143 16.83 0.47 2.20
N THR A 144 15.64 -0.03 1.88
CA THR A 144 15.05 -1.21 2.51
C THR A 144 14.68 -2.29 1.49
N SER A 145 14.28 -3.45 1.96
CA SER A 145 13.75 -4.59 1.18
C SER A 145 12.70 -5.32 2.01
N PRO A 146 11.75 -6.05 1.38
CA PRO A 146 11.63 -6.26 -0.07
C PRO A 146 11.13 -5.02 -0.82
N ILE A 147 11.43 -4.96 -2.14
CA ILE A 147 10.78 -4.01 -3.04
C ILE A 147 9.51 -4.68 -3.56
N PRO A 148 8.32 -4.07 -3.37
CA PRO A 148 7.07 -4.64 -3.84
C PRO A 148 6.95 -4.56 -5.37
N ARG A 149 6.00 -5.30 -5.92
CA ARG A 149 5.61 -5.12 -7.31
C ARG A 149 4.81 -3.81 -7.46
N PHE A 150 5.10 -3.05 -8.51
CA PHE A 150 4.39 -1.82 -8.81
C PHE A 150 3.37 -2.02 -9.94
N VAL A 151 2.16 -1.49 -9.71
CA VAL A 151 1.05 -1.48 -10.67
C VAL A 151 0.30 -0.14 -10.49
N PRO A 152 0.23 0.73 -11.50
CA PRO A 152 -0.28 2.10 -11.36
C PRO A 152 -1.70 2.23 -10.81
N ASP A 153 -2.58 1.30 -11.13
CA ASP A 153 -3.99 1.28 -10.72
C ASP A 153 -4.25 0.40 -9.48
N SER A 154 -3.28 0.30 -8.56
CA SER A 154 -3.39 -0.55 -7.36
C SER A 154 -3.56 0.26 -6.07
N ILE A 155 -2.52 0.41 -5.27
CA ILE A 155 -2.57 1.00 -3.94
C ILE A 155 -1.50 2.08 -3.79
N ASP A 156 -1.88 3.26 -3.28
CA ASP A 156 -0.91 4.20 -2.72
C ASP A 156 -0.79 3.98 -1.21
N LEU A 157 0.44 3.83 -0.72
CA LEU A 157 0.75 3.77 0.70
C LEU A 157 1.42 5.07 1.15
N ILE A 158 0.87 5.70 2.17
CA ILE A 158 1.41 6.90 2.81
C ILE A 158 1.70 6.58 4.27
N SER A 159 2.95 6.67 4.69
CA SER A 159 3.34 6.34 6.06
C SER A 159 4.17 7.43 6.72
N GLY A 160 3.73 7.87 7.90
CA GLY A 160 4.50 8.74 8.79
C GLY A 160 5.67 8.04 9.48
N SER A 161 5.72 6.69 9.44
CA SER A 161 6.76 5.87 10.06
C SER A 161 7.42 4.96 9.04
N GLY A 162 8.74 5.03 8.93
CA GLY A 162 9.52 4.17 8.04
C GLY A 162 9.41 2.69 8.41
N ALA A 163 9.59 2.35 9.69
CA ALA A 163 9.51 0.98 10.17
C ALA A 163 8.12 0.37 9.93
N THR A 164 7.06 1.14 10.18
CA THR A 164 5.68 0.66 9.95
C THR A 164 5.38 0.49 8.46
N ALA A 165 5.90 1.39 7.59
CA ALA A 165 5.80 1.18 6.15
C ALA A 165 6.38 -0.17 5.73
N LEU A 166 7.55 -0.53 6.27
CA LEU A 166 8.20 -1.82 5.98
C LEU A 166 7.39 -3.02 6.45
N PHE A 167 6.82 -2.97 7.66
CA PHE A 167 5.97 -4.05 8.16
C PHE A 167 4.69 -4.23 7.32
N ILE A 168 4.15 -3.14 6.77
CA ILE A 168 3.02 -3.19 5.85
C ILE A 168 3.45 -3.80 4.52
N ILE A 169 4.56 -3.34 3.94
CA ILE A 169 5.08 -3.82 2.65
C ILE A 169 5.46 -5.29 2.71
N ASP A 170 6.18 -5.71 3.77
CA ASP A 170 6.59 -7.11 3.95
C ASP A 170 5.38 -8.05 3.94
N ALA A 171 4.34 -7.72 4.70
CA ALA A 171 3.12 -8.51 4.71
C ALA A 171 2.33 -8.43 3.38
N ALA A 172 2.32 -7.26 2.73
CA ALA A 172 1.66 -7.08 1.44
C ALA A 172 2.34 -7.91 0.34
N VAL A 173 3.67 -7.94 0.32
CA VAL A 173 4.45 -8.77 -0.64
C VAL A 173 4.15 -10.24 -0.46
N GLN A 174 4.04 -10.73 0.79
CA GLN A 174 3.67 -12.12 1.07
C GLN A 174 2.26 -12.46 0.57
N LEU A 175 1.35 -11.48 0.55
CA LEU A 175 -0.02 -11.60 0.03
C LEU A 175 -0.13 -11.31 -1.48
N GLY A 176 0.97 -10.94 -2.15
CA GLY A 176 0.96 -10.57 -3.56
C GLY A 176 0.33 -9.21 -3.87
N ILE A 177 0.09 -8.38 -2.87
CA ILE A 177 -0.54 -7.07 -3.01
C ILE A 177 0.45 -6.10 -3.68
N PRO A 178 0.12 -5.50 -4.84
CA PRO A 178 0.94 -4.51 -5.50
C PRO A 178 0.70 -3.10 -4.95
N PHE A 179 1.65 -2.20 -5.23
CA PHE A 179 1.50 -0.78 -4.93
C PHE A 179 1.65 0.06 -6.22
N ALA A 180 1.02 1.23 -6.24
CA ALA A 180 1.28 2.26 -7.24
C ALA A 180 2.41 3.17 -6.75
N ASN A 181 2.26 3.69 -5.54
CA ASN A 181 3.26 4.54 -4.90
C ASN A 181 3.41 4.17 -3.42
N VAL A 182 4.62 4.35 -2.90
CA VAL A 182 4.89 4.26 -1.45
C VAL A 182 5.63 5.51 -1.00
N PHE A 183 4.99 6.31 -0.16
CA PHE A 183 5.54 7.50 0.47
C PHE A 183 5.85 7.23 1.93
N SER A 184 7.13 7.22 2.31
CA SER A 184 7.54 7.26 3.71
C SER A 184 7.97 8.69 4.04
N VAL A 185 7.12 9.45 4.73
CA VAL A 185 7.30 10.90 4.89
C VAL A 185 8.11 11.32 6.12
N GLY A 186 8.45 10.38 7.02
CA GLY A 186 9.30 10.64 8.19
C GLY A 186 8.80 11.80 9.05
N ASN A 187 9.69 12.72 9.41
CA ASN A 187 9.35 13.93 10.20
C ASN A 187 8.36 14.86 9.51
N SER A 188 8.16 14.70 8.21
CA SER A 188 7.24 15.53 7.41
C SER A 188 7.57 17.02 7.50
N ALA A 189 8.83 17.37 7.24
CA ALA A 189 9.28 18.76 7.31
C ALA A 189 8.55 19.69 6.32
N GLN A 190 8.33 19.21 5.08
CA GLN A 190 7.55 19.90 4.04
C GLN A 190 6.36 19.04 3.61
N ILE A 191 6.62 17.84 3.11
CA ILE A 191 5.61 16.90 2.63
C ILE A 191 5.28 15.91 3.74
N GLY A 192 4.06 15.99 4.27
CA GLY A 192 3.48 15.05 5.21
C GLY A 192 2.35 14.23 4.59
N VAL A 193 1.65 13.46 5.42
CA VAL A 193 0.50 12.64 4.99
C VAL A 193 -0.55 13.48 4.28
N GLU A 194 -0.82 14.66 4.79
CA GLU A 194 -1.85 15.56 4.27
C GLU A 194 -1.45 16.19 2.92
N GLU A 195 -0.17 16.47 2.70
CA GLU A 195 0.34 16.99 1.43
C GLU A 195 0.38 15.91 0.35
N VAL A 196 0.74 14.67 0.70
CA VAL A 196 0.66 13.55 -0.23
C VAL A 196 -0.80 13.31 -0.62
N LEU A 197 -1.73 13.34 0.35
CA LEU A 197 -3.14 13.14 0.06
C LEU A 197 -3.73 14.28 -0.82
N GLU A 198 -3.30 15.53 -0.60
CA GLU A 198 -3.63 16.66 -1.47
C GLU A 198 -3.14 16.45 -2.90
N PHE A 199 -1.90 16.04 -3.07
CA PHE A 199 -1.32 15.72 -4.37
C PHE A 199 -2.12 14.60 -5.06
N LEU A 200 -2.36 13.49 -4.39
CA LEU A 200 -3.11 12.36 -4.92
C LEU A 200 -4.56 12.73 -5.28
N ASP A 201 -5.19 13.65 -4.54
CA ASP A 201 -6.52 14.16 -4.87
C ASP A 201 -6.50 15.05 -6.13
N GLN A 202 -5.52 15.94 -6.24
CA GLN A 202 -5.40 16.86 -7.38
C GLN A 202 -5.07 16.14 -8.70
N SER A 203 -4.26 15.09 -8.63
CA SER A 203 -3.86 14.28 -9.79
C SER A 203 -4.79 13.09 -10.08
N TYR A 204 -5.83 12.87 -9.27
CA TYR A 204 -6.68 11.69 -9.38
C TYR A 204 -7.54 11.67 -10.64
N VAL A 205 -7.34 10.65 -11.46
CA VAL A 205 -8.16 10.34 -12.64
C VAL A 205 -8.83 8.98 -12.45
N PRO A 206 -10.18 8.90 -12.38
CA PRO A 206 -10.89 7.65 -12.23
C PRO A 206 -10.52 6.63 -13.32
N GLY A 207 -10.25 5.38 -12.91
CA GLY A 207 -9.88 4.29 -13.83
C GLY A 207 -8.41 4.32 -14.31
N GLN A 208 -7.61 5.32 -13.91
CA GLN A 208 -6.18 5.40 -14.24
C GLN A 208 -5.31 5.51 -12.98
N SER A 209 -5.80 6.25 -11.98
CA SER A 209 -5.08 6.40 -10.70
C SER A 209 -5.46 5.27 -9.74
N ALA A 210 -4.55 4.94 -8.85
CA ALA A 210 -4.76 3.96 -7.78
C ALA A 210 -6.09 4.21 -7.04
N PRO A 211 -7.04 3.25 -7.03
CA PRO A 211 -8.34 3.45 -6.40
C PRO A 211 -8.31 3.38 -4.87
N VAL A 212 -7.25 2.81 -4.30
CA VAL A 212 -7.11 2.59 -2.86
C VAL A 212 -5.92 3.36 -2.30
N LYS A 213 -6.15 4.09 -1.20
CA LYS A 213 -5.12 4.79 -0.45
C LYS A 213 -5.02 4.19 0.96
N LEU A 214 -3.83 3.78 1.35
CA LEU A 214 -3.54 3.32 2.70
C LEU A 214 -2.73 4.37 3.44
N ILE A 215 -3.14 4.67 4.66
CA ILE A 215 -2.49 5.67 5.50
C ILE A 215 -2.06 5.04 6.83
N TYR A 216 -0.81 5.26 7.21
CA TYR A 216 -0.37 5.12 8.58
C TYR A 216 0.06 6.48 9.12
N ALA A 217 -0.59 6.96 10.17
CA ALA A 217 -0.30 8.24 10.78
C ALA A 217 -0.16 8.12 12.31
N GLU A 218 0.87 8.74 12.88
CA GLU A 218 1.08 8.89 14.31
C GLU A 218 0.47 10.20 14.83
N SER A 219 0.47 11.23 14.00
CA SER A 219 -0.18 12.51 14.24
C SER A 219 -0.85 13.04 12.98
N ILE A 220 -1.87 13.86 13.16
CA ILE A 220 -2.54 14.60 12.07
C ILE A 220 -2.28 16.08 12.31
N LYS A 221 -1.37 16.65 11.53
CA LYS A 221 -0.91 18.04 11.72
C LYS A 221 -1.88 19.06 11.10
N LYS A 222 -2.58 18.68 10.02
CA LYS A 222 -3.47 19.55 9.24
C LYS A 222 -4.83 18.88 9.00
N PRO A 223 -5.68 18.72 10.04
CA PRO A 223 -6.90 17.93 9.98
C PRO A 223 -7.91 18.43 8.93
N LEU A 224 -8.01 19.75 8.71
CA LEU A 224 -8.89 20.31 7.69
C LEU A 224 -8.41 19.94 6.26
N LYS A 225 -7.11 19.93 6.03
CA LYS A 225 -6.52 19.51 4.75
C LYS A 225 -6.79 18.01 4.52
N LEU A 226 -6.53 17.16 5.51
CA LEU A 226 -6.83 15.72 5.45
C LEU A 226 -8.29 15.50 5.08
N TRP A 227 -9.22 16.11 5.82
CA TRP A 227 -10.64 15.99 5.56
C TRP A 227 -11.03 16.42 4.14
N LYS A 228 -10.59 17.61 3.72
CA LYS A 228 -10.90 18.17 2.40
C LYS A 228 -10.55 17.20 1.28
N HIS A 229 -9.30 16.70 1.28
CA HIS A 229 -8.78 15.90 0.20
C HIS A 229 -9.24 14.44 0.27
N ALA A 230 -9.41 13.87 1.47
CA ALA A 230 -9.99 12.55 1.64
C ALA A 230 -11.47 12.51 1.17
N ALA A 231 -12.29 13.48 1.58
CA ALA A 231 -13.68 13.56 1.15
C ALA A 231 -13.81 13.84 -0.37
N SER A 232 -12.87 14.57 -0.96
CA SER A 232 -12.79 14.77 -2.40
C SER A 232 -12.49 13.47 -3.14
N LEU A 233 -11.44 12.74 -2.73
CA LEU A 233 -11.08 11.44 -3.27
C LEU A 233 -12.22 10.43 -3.17
N TYR A 234 -12.92 10.40 -2.02
CA TYR A 234 -14.08 9.53 -1.82
C TYR A 234 -15.19 9.81 -2.86
N ARG A 235 -15.50 11.09 -3.12
CA ARG A 235 -16.48 11.48 -4.15
C ARG A 235 -16.02 11.13 -5.58
N LYS A 236 -14.72 11.14 -5.84
CA LYS A 236 -14.15 10.75 -7.14
C LYS A 236 -14.10 9.23 -7.33
N GLY A 237 -14.47 8.44 -6.31
CA GLY A 237 -14.50 6.98 -6.37
C GLY A 237 -13.34 6.26 -5.69
N ALA A 238 -12.30 6.98 -5.22
CA ALA A 238 -11.23 6.38 -4.43
C ALA A 238 -11.72 5.97 -3.03
N ARG A 239 -11.03 5.03 -2.42
CA ARG A 239 -11.29 4.56 -1.05
C ARG A 239 -10.03 4.68 -0.21
N ILE A 240 -10.21 5.05 1.05
CA ILE A 240 -9.09 5.30 1.96
C ILE A 240 -9.27 4.43 3.20
N ALA A 241 -8.23 3.68 3.56
CA ALA A 241 -8.15 2.99 4.83
C ALA A 241 -6.94 3.48 5.62
N ALA A 242 -7.08 3.63 6.95
CA ALA A 242 -6.04 4.24 7.76
C ALA A 242 -5.86 3.56 9.12
N ILE A 243 -4.61 3.47 9.55
CA ILE A 243 -4.23 3.23 10.93
C ILE A 243 -3.78 4.55 11.54
N LYS A 244 -4.41 4.95 12.66
CA LYS A 244 -3.91 6.02 13.51
C LYS A 244 -3.29 5.39 14.77
N ALA A 245 -1.98 5.52 14.93
CA ALA A 245 -1.29 5.04 16.12
C ALA A 245 -1.60 5.92 17.36
N GLY A 246 -1.44 5.36 18.54
CA GLY A 246 -1.69 6.08 19.79
C GLY A 246 -3.18 6.34 20.05
N SER A 247 -4.03 5.33 19.83
CA SER A 247 -5.48 5.40 20.07
C SER A 247 -5.89 5.24 21.53
N SER A 248 -5.09 4.53 22.32
CA SER A 248 -5.27 4.41 23.78
C SER A 248 -4.39 5.40 24.52
N GLU A 249 -4.68 5.63 25.81
CA GLU A 249 -3.84 6.48 26.66
C GLU A 249 -2.38 5.98 26.71
N ALA A 250 -2.17 4.67 26.87
CA ALA A 250 -0.84 4.08 26.87
C ALA A 250 -0.16 4.22 25.49
N GLY A 251 -0.91 3.96 24.41
CA GLY A 251 -0.42 4.14 23.03
C GLY A 251 -0.10 5.61 22.72
N SER A 252 -0.88 6.55 23.22
CA SER A 252 -0.63 8.00 23.08
C SER A 252 0.66 8.41 23.76
N ARG A 253 0.91 7.92 24.99
CA ARG A 253 2.19 8.16 25.70
C ARG A 253 3.37 7.57 24.93
N ALA A 254 3.23 6.34 24.40
CA ALA A 254 4.28 5.71 23.61
C ALA A 254 4.57 6.50 22.31
N ALA A 255 3.54 6.92 21.57
CA ALA A 255 3.69 7.70 20.36
C ALA A 255 4.33 9.06 20.64
N SER A 256 3.93 9.77 21.69
CA SER A 256 4.50 11.06 22.09
C SER A 256 5.97 10.94 22.50
N SER A 257 6.33 9.85 23.18
CA SER A 257 7.73 9.58 23.56
C SER A 257 8.62 9.29 22.35
N HIS A 258 8.06 8.70 21.29
CA HIS A 258 8.79 8.34 20.07
C HIS A 258 8.95 9.53 19.11
N THR A 259 7.94 10.38 18.98
CA THR A 259 7.92 11.46 17.97
C THR A 259 8.15 12.86 18.56
N GLY A 260 8.18 13.00 19.87
CA GLY A 260 8.22 14.30 20.53
C GLY A 260 6.95 15.16 20.35
N ALA A 261 5.95 14.68 19.64
CA ALA A 261 4.71 15.38 19.34
C ALA A 261 3.54 14.86 20.19
N LEU A 262 2.66 15.76 20.63
CA LEU A 262 1.41 15.38 21.28
C LEU A 262 0.52 14.62 20.31
N ALA A 263 0.07 13.43 20.71
CA ALA A 263 -0.88 12.65 19.90
C ALA A 263 -2.24 13.38 19.83
N SER A 264 -2.86 13.39 18.67
CA SER A 264 -4.20 13.94 18.49
C SER A 264 -5.23 13.13 19.29
N PRO A 265 -6.23 13.77 19.97
CA PRO A 265 -7.29 13.07 20.69
C PRO A 265 -8.01 12.06 19.80
N ASP A 266 -8.13 10.82 20.26
CA ASP A 266 -8.63 9.70 19.43
C ASP A 266 -10.09 9.88 19.01
N THR A 267 -10.93 10.45 19.88
CA THR A 267 -12.32 10.79 19.55
C THR A 267 -12.45 11.80 18.41
N ALA A 268 -11.57 12.80 18.37
CA ALA A 268 -11.53 13.78 17.28
C ALA A 268 -11.07 13.15 15.96
N VAL A 269 -10.10 12.22 16.03
CA VAL A 269 -9.64 11.49 14.86
C VAL A 269 -10.73 10.56 14.32
N ASN A 270 -11.49 9.87 15.18
CA ASN A 270 -12.64 9.06 14.74
C ASN A 270 -13.67 9.90 14.00
N ALA A 271 -14.12 11.01 14.58
CA ALA A 271 -15.08 11.90 13.94
C ALA A 271 -14.56 12.46 12.61
N LEU A 272 -13.25 12.77 12.53
CA LEU A 272 -12.60 13.23 11.31
C LEU A 272 -12.63 12.14 10.24
N PHE A 273 -12.26 10.90 10.59
CA PHE A 273 -12.23 9.77 9.64
C PHE A 273 -13.62 9.43 9.12
N GLU A 274 -14.63 9.35 10.00
CA GLU A 274 -16.02 9.12 9.62
C GLU A 274 -16.50 10.20 8.65
N LYS A 275 -16.28 11.47 8.97
CA LYS A 275 -16.66 12.60 8.12
C LYS A 275 -15.93 12.63 6.78
N ALA A 276 -14.70 12.13 6.74
CA ALA A 276 -13.87 12.06 5.55
C ALA A 276 -14.13 10.83 4.68
N GLY A 277 -14.89 9.84 5.17
CA GLY A 277 -15.09 8.55 4.49
C GLY A 277 -13.86 7.64 4.57
N ILE A 278 -13.02 7.81 5.61
CA ILE A 278 -11.82 6.99 5.83
C ILE A 278 -12.20 5.78 6.69
N ILE A 279 -11.88 4.59 6.22
CA ILE A 279 -12.06 3.34 6.96
C ILE A 279 -10.94 3.22 7.99
N ARG A 280 -11.30 3.23 9.28
CA ARG A 280 -10.33 3.07 10.35
C ARG A 280 -9.98 1.59 10.55
N CYS A 281 -8.68 1.28 10.58
CA CYS A 281 -8.13 -0.03 10.85
C CYS A 281 -7.31 -0.03 12.14
N ASN A 282 -7.40 -1.12 12.92
CA ASN A 282 -6.72 -1.27 14.20
C ASN A 282 -5.33 -1.92 14.10
N GLY A 283 -4.97 -2.44 12.92
CA GLY A 283 -3.67 -3.09 12.72
C GLY A 283 -3.41 -3.41 11.26
N ARG A 284 -2.16 -3.80 10.99
CA ARG A 284 -1.64 -4.10 9.65
C ARG A 284 -2.48 -5.14 8.89
N ASN A 285 -2.83 -6.24 9.53
CA ASN A 285 -3.57 -7.32 8.87
C ASN A 285 -4.97 -6.84 8.44
N GLN A 286 -5.66 -6.09 9.31
CA GLN A 286 -6.95 -5.50 8.97
C GLN A 286 -6.81 -4.49 7.82
N LEU A 287 -5.76 -3.64 7.85
CA LEU A 287 -5.50 -2.68 6.79
C LEU A 287 -5.34 -3.35 5.42
N LEU A 288 -4.56 -4.43 5.36
CA LEU A 288 -4.32 -5.18 4.12
C LEU A 288 -5.55 -5.96 3.67
N THR A 289 -6.30 -6.58 4.59
CA THR A 289 -7.58 -7.23 4.25
C THR A 289 -8.58 -6.23 3.66
N VAL A 290 -8.71 -5.06 4.28
CA VAL A 290 -9.56 -3.97 3.76
C VAL A 290 -9.07 -3.52 2.39
N ALA A 291 -7.75 -3.39 2.18
CA ALA A 291 -7.19 -3.04 0.88
C ALA A 291 -7.56 -4.04 -0.22
N CYS A 292 -7.44 -5.35 0.06
CA CYS A 292 -7.84 -6.40 -0.87
C CYS A 292 -9.34 -6.30 -1.25
N ILE A 293 -10.21 -6.11 -0.26
CA ILE A 293 -11.65 -5.94 -0.49
C ILE A 293 -11.92 -4.70 -1.37
N LEU A 294 -11.28 -3.58 -1.06
CA LEU A 294 -11.48 -2.33 -1.79
C LEU A 294 -10.98 -2.41 -3.25
N LEU A 295 -9.88 -3.14 -3.50
CA LEU A 295 -9.37 -3.37 -4.87
C LEU A 295 -10.31 -4.22 -5.71
N LYS A 296 -11.04 -5.16 -5.10
CA LYS A 296 -12.01 -6.00 -5.81
C LYS A 296 -13.35 -5.31 -6.03
N GLY A 297 -13.53 -4.13 -5.47
CA GLY A 297 -14.82 -3.44 -5.45
C GLY A 297 -15.66 -3.81 -4.24
N THR A 298 -16.64 -2.99 -3.94
CA THR A 298 -17.58 -3.20 -2.83
C THR A 298 -18.92 -3.68 -3.36
N PRO A 299 -19.63 -4.57 -2.64
CA PRO A 299 -20.98 -4.96 -3.00
C PRO A 299 -21.89 -3.73 -3.08
N LYS A 300 -22.86 -3.72 -4.00
CA LYS A 300 -23.82 -2.63 -4.14
C LYS A 300 -24.89 -2.63 -3.03
N GLY A 301 -25.06 -3.74 -2.36
CA GLY A 301 -25.99 -3.95 -1.25
C GLY A 301 -25.36 -4.80 -0.15
N LYS A 302 -26.19 -5.50 0.62
CA LYS A 302 -25.79 -6.25 1.81
C LYS A 302 -26.01 -7.76 1.70
N ASN A 303 -26.43 -8.27 0.56
CA ASN A 303 -26.76 -9.67 0.39
C ASN A 303 -25.57 -10.44 -0.19
N MET A 304 -24.95 -11.31 0.59
CA MET A 304 -23.80 -12.09 0.19
C MET A 304 -24.18 -13.56 -0.07
N CYS A 305 -23.63 -14.14 -1.14
CA CYS A 305 -23.62 -15.57 -1.34
C CYS A 305 -22.29 -16.14 -0.86
N ILE A 306 -22.34 -17.19 -0.05
CA ILE A 306 -21.16 -17.94 0.37
C ILE A 306 -21.10 -19.22 -0.45
N ILE A 307 -19.97 -19.46 -1.11
CA ILE A 307 -19.69 -20.66 -1.90
C ILE A 307 -18.54 -21.39 -1.19
N THR A 308 -18.73 -22.67 -0.88
CA THR A 308 -17.73 -23.42 -0.13
C THR A 308 -17.68 -24.88 -0.53
N HIS A 309 -16.52 -25.50 -0.36
CA HIS A 309 -16.35 -26.95 -0.38
C HIS A 309 -16.13 -27.50 1.04
N ALA A 310 -16.26 -26.66 2.08
CA ALA A 310 -16.06 -27.02 3.48
C ALA A 310 -17.07 -26.29 4.37
N GLY A 311 -18.01 -27.00 4.96
CA GLY A 311 -19.13 -26.40 5.70
C GLY A 311 -18.72 -25.58 6.92
N GLY A 312 -17.75 -26.06 7.72
CA GLY A 312 -17.34 -25.36 8.96
C GLY A 312 -16.94 -23.88 8.77
N PRO A 313 -15.97 -23.55 7.89
CA PRO A 313 -15.61 -22.16 7.59
C PRO A 313 -16.77 -21.31 7.07
N ALA A 314 -17.70 -21.90 6.32
CA ALA A 314 -18.88 -21.19 5.82
C ALA A 314 -19.85 -20.80 6.94
N VAL A 315 -20.07 -21.68 7.92
CA VAL A 315 -20.88 -21.36 9.11
C VAL A 315 -20.25 -20.19 9.87
N MET A 316 -18.95 -20.26 10.15
CA MET A 316 -18.23 -19.18 10.84
C MET A 316 -18.35 -17.85 10.11
N LEU A 317 -18.20 -17.84 8.76
CA LEU A 317 -18.36 -16.63 7.96
C LEU A 317 -19.81 -16.12 7.99
N THR A 318 -20.80 -17.00 7.94
CA THR A 318 -22.22 -16.64 8.03
C THR A 318 -22.53 -15.92 9.33
N ASP A 319 -22.03 -16.43 10.46
CA ASP A 319 -22.22 -15.82 11.77
C ASP A 319 -21.62 -14.41 11.80
N VAL A 320 -20.34 -14.27 11.38
CA VAL A 320 -19.65 -12.98 11.36
C VAL A 320 -20.36 -11.96 10.44
N LEU A 321 -20.81 -12.37 9.27
CA LEU A 321 -21.55 -11.49 8.35
C LEU A 321 -22.87 -11.03 8.99
N SER A 322 -23.63 -11.97 9.58
CA SER A 322 -24.91 -11.67 10.22
C SER A 322 -24.78 -10.72 11.41
N GLU A 323 -23.79 -10.94 12.28
CA GLU A 323 -23.47 -10.06 13.41
C GLU A 323 -23.15 -8.62 12.95
N ASN A 324 -22.55 -8.49 11.77
CA ASN A 324 -22.23 -7.20 11.14
C ASN A 324 -23.33 -6.66 10.21
N LYS A 325 -24.55 -7.19 10.28
CA LYS A 325 -25.72 -6.74 9.48
C LYS A 325 -25.51 -6.85 7.97
N ILE A 326 -24.75 -7.87 7.56
CA ILE A 326 -24.62 -8.32 6.18
C ILE A 326 -25.45 -9.60 6.06
N ASN A 327 -26.35 -9.62 5.09
CA ASN A 327 -27.30 -10.72 4.96
C ASN A 327 -26.70 -11.88 4.17
N VAL A 328 -27.09 -13.10 4.55
CA VAL A 328 -26.82 -14.34 3.80
C VAL A 328 -28.19 -14.97 3.49
N PRO A 329 -28.95 -14.38 2.54
CA PRO A 329 -30.31 -14.84 2.29
C PRO A 329 -30.34 -16.22 1.64
N PRO A 330 -31.35 -17.04 1.94
CA PRO A 330 -31.51 -18.35 1.30
C PRO A 330 -31.79 -18.21 -0.21
N ILE A 331 -31.30 -19.15 -0.99
CA ILE A 331 -31.57 -19.22 -2.42
C ILE A 331 -32.95 -19.89 -2.62
N ASP A 332 -33.73 -19.38 -3.58
CA ASP A 332 -35.00 -19.96 -3.96
C ASP A 332 -34.86 -21.44 -4.29
N SER A 333 -35.71 -22.28 -3.73
CA SER A 333 -35.63 -23.76 -3.83
C SER A 333 -35.76 -24.25 -5.28
N THR A 334 -36.50 -23.55 -6.13
CA THR A 334 -36.67 -23.93 -7.54
C THR A 334 -35.39 -23.63 -8.33
N LYS A 335 -34.77 -22.48 -8.08
CA LYS A 335 -33.45 -22.13 -8.64
C LYS A 335 -32.38 -23.08 -8.13
N GLY A 336 -32.35 -23.36 -6.82
CA GLY A 336 -31.41 -24.28 -6.19
C GLY A 336 -31.47 -25.71 -6.77
N LYS A 337 -32.65 -26.23 -7.09
CA LYS A 337 -32.81 -27.56 -7.72
C LYS A 337 -32.09 -27.63 -9.09
N LYS A 338 -32.20 -26.60 -9.93
CA LYS A 338 -31.51 -26.54 -11.21
C LYS A 338 -29.98 -26.53 -11.06
N LEU A 339 -29.48 -25.87 -10.03
CA LEU A 339 -28.05 -25.89 -9.73
C LEU A 339 -27.60 -27.30 -9.29
N LEU A 340 -28.37 -27.95 -8.41
CA LEU A 340 -28.02 -29.28 -7.88
C LEU A 340 -27.90 -30.34 -8.98
N GLU A 341 -28.59 -30.21 -10.13
CA GLU A 341 -28.45 -31.12 -11.28
C GLU A 341 -27.02 -31.12 -11.87
N LYS A 342 -26.23 -30.02 -11.64
CA LYS A 342 -24.86 -29.87 -12.10
C LYS A 342 -23.82 -30.26 -11.03
N LEU A 343 -24.27 -30.51 -9.80
CA LEU A 343 -23.37 -30.76 -8.65
C LEU A 343 -23.42 -32.27 -8.27
N PHE A 344 -22.44 -32.67 -7.46
CA PHE A 344 -22.44 -34.03 -6.94
C PHE A 344 -23.57 -34.26 -5.92
N PRO A 345 -24.11 -35.50 -5.84
CA PRO A 345 -25.07 -35.86 -4.81
C PRO A 345 -24.53 -35.58 -3.41
N GLY A 346 -25.33 -34.93 -2.57
CA GLY A 346 -24.92 -34.48 -1.23
C GLY A 346 -24.53 -33.02 -1.17
N SER A 347 -24.40 -32.33 -2.31
CA SER A 347 -24.21 -30.87 -2.35
C SER A 347 -25.45 -30.13 -1.85
N SER A 348 -25.27 -28.90 -1.38
CA SER A 348 -26.32 -27.97 -0.95
C SER A 348 -26.33 -26.72 -1.82
N ALA A 349 -27.52 -26.27 -2.24
CA ALA A 349 -27.69 -25.00 -2.98
C ALA A 349 -28.48 -23.96 -2.16
N ALA A 350 -28.41 -24.01 -0.83
CA ALA A 350 -29.25 -23.19 0.05
C ALA A 350 -28.67 -21.76 0.31
N ASN A 351 -27.43 -21.53 0.26
CA ASN A 351 -26.63 -20.42 0.77
C ASN A 351 -26.43 -20.52 2.30
N PRO A 352 -25.22 -20.96 2.72
CA PRO A 352 -24.04 -21.27 1.87
C PRO A 352 -24.29 -22.39 0.84
N ILE A 353 -23.75 -22.20 -0.38
CA ILE A 353 -23.72 -23.27 -1.38
C ILE A 353 -22.52 -24.15 -1.06
N ASP A 354 -22.79 -25.42 -0.69
CA ASP A 354 -21.73 -26.39 -0.41
C ASP A 354 -21.65 -27.41 -1.56
N PHE A 355 -20.52 -27.41 -2.26
CA PHE A 355 -20.28 -28.30 -3.40
C PHE A 355 -19.32 -29.44 -3.08
N LEU A 356 -19.14 -29.74 -1.78
CA LEU A 356 -18.34 -30.81 -1.21
C LEU A 356 -16.83 -30.69 -1.42
N ALA A 357 -16.05 -31.34 -0.58
CA ALA A 357 -14.57 -31.35 -0.66
C ALA A 357 -14.05 -32.03 -1.96
N THR A 358 -14.88 -32.82 -2.64
CA THR A 358 -14.56 -33.44 -3.93
C THR A 358 -15.03 -32.64 -5.14
N GLY A 359 -15.59 -31.45 -4.90
CA GLY A 359 -16.08 -30.57 -5.96
C GLY A 359 -14.97 -30.13 -6.92
N THR A 360 -15.31 -29.95 -8.18
CA THR A 360 -14.39 -29.66 -9.26
C THR A 360 -14.36 -28.16 -9.60
N ALA A 361 -13.30 -27.70 -10.27
CA ALA A 361 -13.22 -26.35 -10.82
C ALA A 361 -14.44 -26.03 -11.73
N LYS A 362 -14.88 -26.99 -12.56
CA LYS A 362 -16.07 -26.82 -13.40
C LYS A 362 -17.31 -26.53 -12.56
N GLN A 363 -17.55 -27.30 -11.51
CA GLN A 363 -18.72 -27.10 -10.62
C GLN A 363 -18.65 -25.74 -9.92
N LEU A 364 -17.46 -25.33 -9.46
CA LEU A 364 -17.27 -23.97 -8.91
C LEU A 364 -17.62 -22.89 -9.94
N GLY A 365 -17.19 -23.06 -11.21
CA GLY A 365 -17.55 -22.17 -12.29
C GLY A 365 -19.06 -22.10 -12.53
N ASP A 366 -19.72 -23.24 -12.59
CA ASP A 366 -21.19 -23.32 -12.75
C ASP A 366 -21.95 -22.63 -11.59
N ILE A 367 -21.42 -22.71 -10.35
CA ILE A 367 -21.98 -22.04 -9.18
C ILE A 367 -21.80 -20.52 -9.27
N ILE A 368 -20.59 -20.04 -9.61
CA ILE A 368 -20.31 -18.61 -9.74
C ILE A 368 -21.20 -18.01 -10.83
N ASP A 369 -21.33 -18.67 -12.00
CA ASP A 369 -22.21 -18.24 -13.08
C ASP A 369 -23.67 -18.21 -12.68
N PHE A 370 -24.14 -19.20 -11.93
CA PHE A 370 -25.48 -19.24 -11.38
C PHE A 370 -25.74 -18.05 -10.43
N VAL A 371 -24.81 -17.74 -9.53
CA VAL A 371 -24.97 -16.60 -8.62
C VAL A 371 -24.90 -15.27 -9.38
N GLU A 372 -24.04 -15.16 -10.39
CA GLU A 372 -23.91 -13.94 -11.22
C GLU A 372 -25.20 -13.65 -12.00
N HIS A 373 -25.80 -14.68 -12.64
CA HIS A 373 -26.85 -14.47 -13.63
C HIS A 373 -28.26 -14.80 -13.10
N ASP A 374 -28.40 -15.82 -12.25
CA ASP A 374 -29.71 -16.32 -11.80
C ASP A 374 -30.12 -15.80 -10.41
N CYS A 375 -29.17 -15.17 -9.65
CA CYS A 375 -29.44 -14.64 -8.32
C CYS A 375 -29.27 -13.11 -8.27
N PRO A 376 -30.15 -12.31 -8.91
CA PRO A 376 -30.04 -10.86 -8.96
C PRO A 376 -30.13 -10.20 -7.57
N GLU A 377 -30.71 -10.92 -6.59
CA GLU A 377 -30.81 -10.51 -5.19
C GLU A 377 -29.47 -10.52 -4.45
N MET A 378 -28.45 -11.20 -4.96
CA MET A 378 -27.11 -11.26 -4.36
C MET A 378 -26.26 -10.11 -4.86
N ASP A 379 -25.54 -9.45 -3.95
CA ASP A 379 -24.69 -8.28 -4.23
C ASP A 379 -23.21 -8.63 -4.37
N GLY A 380 -22.81 -9.81 -3.92
CA GLY A 380 -21.42 -10.29 -3.98
C GLY A 380 -21.29 -11.76 -3.56
N MET A 381 -20.11 -12.32 -3.78
CA MET A 381 -19.80 -13.72 -3.51
C MET A 381 -18.54 -13.86 -2.66
N ALA A 382 -18.61 -14.68 -1.62
CA ALA A 382 -17.44 -15.13 -0.86
C ALA A 382 -17.15 -16.58 -1.20
N VAL A 383 -16.00 -16.89 -1.80
CA VAL A 383 -15.64 -18.24 -2.25
C VAL A 383 -14.57 -18.79 -1.31
N ILE A 384 -14.97 -19.70 -0.44
CA ILE A 384 -14.06 -20.38 0.49
C ILE A 384 -13.55 -21.65 -0.19
N PHE A 385 -12.27 -21.67 -0.52
CA PHE A 385 -11.65 -22.83 -1.15
C PHE A 385 -10.30 -23.12 -0.48
N GLY A 386 -10.19 -24.26 0.16
CA GLY A 386 -8.96 -24.78 0.74
C GLY A 386 -8.66 -26.16 0.17
N SER A 387 -7.41 -26.55 0.09
CA SER A 387 -7.01 -27.87 -0.36
C SER A 387 -6.39 -28.67 0.78
N PRO A 388 -6.73 -29.95 0.94
CA PRO A 388 -6.00 -30.86 1.84
C PRO A 388 -4.61 -31.24 1.30
N GLY A 389 -4.23 -30.76 0.09
CA GLY A 389 -2.94 -31.07 -0.54
C GLY A 389 -2.88 -32.46 -1.17
N LEU A 390 -4.02 -33.09 -1.48
CA LEU A 390 -4.07 -34.42 -2.12
C LEU A 390 -3.85 -34.32 -3.64
N THR A 391 -4.27 -33.24 -4.24
CA THR A 391 -4.15 -32.98 -5.69
C THR A 391 -3.79 -31.50 -5.92
N PRO A 392 -3.06 -31.16 -7.00
CA PRO A 392 -2.88 -29.78 -7.42
C PRO A 392 -4.22 -29.10 -7.69
N VAL A 393 -4.31 -27.78 -7.43
CA VAL A 393 -5.55 -26.99 -7.56
C VAL A 393 -5.36 -25.76 -8.46
N PHE A 394 -4.39 -25.82 -9.37
CA PHE A 394 -4.12 -24.74 -10.35
C PHE A 394 -5.35 -24.40 -11.20
N ASP A 395 -6.13 -25.42 -11.59
CA ASP A 395 -7.35 -25.26 -12.39
C ASP A 395 -8.43 -24.46 -11.65
N VAL A 396 -8.54 -24.61 -10.33
CA VAL A 396 -9.47 -23.85 -9.48
C VAL A 396 -9.01 -22.38 -9.40
N TYR A 397 -7.72 -22.15 -9.22
CA TYR A 397 -7.19 -20.79 -9.10
C TYR A 397 -7.22 -20.06 -10.44
N ASP A 398 -6.94 -20.75 -11.55
CA ASP A 398 -7.10 -20.21 -12.91
C ASP A 398 -8.56 -19.83 -13.21
N LEU A 399 -9.50 -20.70 -12.79
CA LEU A 399 -10.92 -20.40 -12.89
C LEU A 399 -11.30 -19.17 -12.06
N LEU A 400 -10.86 -19.09 -10.81
CA LEU A 400 -11.15 -17.95 -9.94
C LEU A 400 -10.61 -16.65 -10.53
N ASP A 401 -9.37 -16.64 -11.03
CA ASP A 401 -8.79 -15.48 -11.71
C ASP A 401 -9.66 -15.02 -12.89
N LYS A 402 -10.09 -15.96 -13.72
CA LYS A 402 -10.99 -15.69 -14.85
C LYS A 402 -12.33 -15.11 -14.36
N LYS A 403 -13.00 -15.78 -13.42
CA LYS A 403 -14.32 -15.36 -12.91
C LYS A 403 -14.27 -14.02 -12.19
N MET A 404 -13.22 -13.74 -11.44
CA MET A 404 -13.01 -12.42 -10.81
C MET A 404 -12.87 -11.28 -11.82
N SER A 405 -12.48 -11.57 -13.06
CA SER A 405 -12.41 -10.58 -14.15
C SER A 405 -13.70 -10.46 -14.95
N GLU A 406 -14.51 -11.52 -15.02
CA GLU A 406 -15.73 -11.57 -15.84
C GLU A 406 -16.99 -11.12 -15.07
N CYS A 407 -17.06 -11.41 -13.74
CA CYS A 407 -18.22 -11.09 -12.93
C CYS A 407 -18.38 -9.60 -12.67
N THR A 408 -19.62 -9.12 -12.70
CA THR A 408 -19.99 -7.76 -12.30
C THR A 408 -20.17 -7.63 -10.79
N LYS A 409 -20.56 -8.74 -10.13
CA LYS A 409 -20.59 -8.85 -8.68
C LYS A 409 -19.19 -9.12 -8.15
N PRO A 410 -18.73 -8.48 -7.08
CA PRO A 410 -17.42 -8.76 -6.52
C PRO A 410 -17.34 -10.21 -6.01
N VAL A 411 -16.25 -10.87 -6.38
CA VAL A 411 -15.90 -12.24 -5.93
C VAL A 411 -14.70 -12.14 -5.00
N TYR A 412 -14.89 -12.57 -3.76
CA TYR A 412 -13.86 -12.54 -2.71
C TYR A 412 -13.36 -13.97 -2.44
N PRO A 413 -12.20 -14.36 -2.98
CA PRO A 413 -11.63 -15.67 -2.68
C PRO A 413 -11.05 -15.68 -1.27
N ILE A 414 -11.31 -16.75 -0.54
CA ILE A 414 -10.83 -17.00 0.83
C ILE A 414 -10.09 -18.32 0.82
N PHE A 415 -8.77 -18.27 1.02
CA PHE A 415 -7.88 -19.43 1.01
C PHE A 415 -7.43 -19.80 2.43
N PRO A 416 -8.12 -20.71 3.12
CA PRO A 416 -7.76 -21.11 4.48
C PRO A 416 -6.49 -21.94 4.57
N SER A 417 -6.04 -22.54 3.46
CA SER A 417 -4.83 -23.37 3.37
C SER A 417 -3.79 -22.66 2.52
N ALA A 418 -2.64 -22.31 3.10
CA ALA A 418 -1.55 -21.68 2.37
C ALA A 418 -0.33 -22.60 2.20
N LEU A 419 -0.08 -23.50 3.15
CA LEU A 419 1.13 -24.34 3.14
C LEU A 419 1.05 -25.46 2.10
N ASN A 420 -0.10 -26.12 1.98
CA ASN A 420 -0.30 -27.27 1.09
C ASN A 420 -0.42 -26.89 -0.39
N VAL A 421 -0.65 -25.62 -0.69
CA VAL A 421 -0.91 -25.08 -2.04
C VAL A 421 -0.09 -23.82 -2.30
N ARG A 422 1.12 -23.79 -1.76
CA ARG A 422 1.97 -22.60 -1.81
C ARG A 422 2.35 -22.20 -3.23
N GLU A 423 2.62 -23.16 -4.08
CA GLU A 423 3.00 -22.89 -5.48
C GLU A 423 1.84 -22.31 -6.27
N GLU A 424 0.66 -22.88 -6.11
CA GLU A 424 -0.57 -22.42 -6.73
C GLU A 424 -0.94 -21.00 -6.29
N ILE A 425 -0.83 -20.71 -4.99
CA ILE A 425 -1.06 -19.36 -4.45
C ILE A 425 -0.04 -18.38 -5.04
N LEU A 426 1.25 -18.73 -5.10
CA LEU A 426 2.28 -17.87 -5.67
C LEU A 426 2.02 -17.56 -7.16
N GLU A 427 1.55 -18.53 -7.93
CA GLU A 427 1.16 -18.31 -9.33
C GLU A 427 -0.08 -17.43 -9.45
N PHE A 428 -1.09 -17.66 -8.61
CA PHE A 428 -2.28 -16.80 -8.56
C PHE A 428 -1.93 -15.35 -8.20
N GLN A 429 -1.03 -15.15 -7.23
CA GLN A 429 -0.54 -13.83 -6.84
C GLN A 429 0.20 -13.11 -7.97
N LYS A 430 0.98 -13.84 -8.79
CA LYS A 430 1.67 -13.27 -9.96
C LYS A 430 0.71 -12.67 -10.98
N LYS A 431 -0.53 -13.16 -11.06
CA LYS A 431 -1.58 -12.61 -11.94
C LYS A 431 -2.11 -11.26 -11.46
N GLY A 432 -1.78 -10.84 -10.24
CA GLY A 432 -2.07 -9.51 -9.72
C GLY A 432 -3.51 -9.28 -9.29
N ARG A 433 -4.23 -10.33 -8.99
CA ARG A 433 -5.65 -10.30 -8.66
C ARG A 433 -5.96 -10.41 -7.16
N LEU A 434 -4.95 -10.53 -6.30
CA LEU A 434 -5.08 -10.42 -4.84
C LEU A 434 -4.73 -9.04 -4.37
#